data_020dbadafce1fc3707cb35aa39fcd57f
#
_entry.id   020dbadafce1fc3707cb35aa39fcd57f
#
_cell.length_a   1.000
_cell.length_b   1.000
_cell.length_c   1.000
_cell.angle_alpha   90.00
_cell.angle_beta   90.00
_cell.angle_gamma   90.00
#
_symmetry.space_group_name_H-M   'P 1'
#
loop_
_entity.id
_entity.type
_entity.pdbx_description
1 polymer ?
#
loop_
_entity_poly.entity_id
_entity_poly.type
_entity_poly.pdbx_seq_one_letter_code
_entity_poly.pdbx_strand_id
1 'polypeptide(L)'
;VAVCDIIDERAKDAAKEFGVEAYTDYTEMIGKADMDVIHVVTPDFAHRDPVVKSLQSGRHVLVEKPMATTLEDAKAIAEAAKMADGKLMVNFSNRWNVPHHNTKKAIDNGDLGQLKHAYARLSNTTYVPTQMLSWASKSSPTMFLLPHMVDLVRWFFSAEADTVYAVKTEGVLKSMGVDTHDTMTALVTFDNGAVACFETSWILPESLPYVVDHYVKIIGSKGITYADLAERGLRKFGEKAEYPHRTDTIYGYGRGFPYDSIYHFLECIIEDKEPINNEMDGLMNTAILCAMLDSAEKGEPVKVEI
;
A
#
# COMPACT_ATOMS: atom_id res chain seq x y z
N VAL A 1 16.38 -9.35 14.83
CA VAL A 1 16.90 -10.60 15.39
C VAL A 1 16.96 -11.72 14.35
N ALA A 2 16.09 -11.71 13.34
CA ALA A 2 16.03 -12.72 12.29
C ALA A 2 15.51 -12.15 10.97
N VAL A 3 15.91 -12.76 9.84
CA VAL A 3 15.35 -12.54 8.50
C VAL A 3 14.95 -13.87 7.87
N CYS A 4 13.90 -13.85 7.06
CA CYS A 4 13.44 -15.04 6.34
C CYS A 4 13.14 -14.71 4.88
N ASP A 5 13.70 -15.47 3.95
CA ASP A 5 13.34 -15.44 2.52
C ASP A 5 13.40 -16.86 1.97
N ILE A 6 12.45 -17.26 1.13
CA ILE A 6 12.43 -18.58 0.49
C ILE A 6 13.68 -18.84 -0.39
N ILE A 7 14.38 -17.77 -0.78
CA ILE A 7 15.63 -17.81 -1.52
C ILE A 7 16.79 -17.73 -0.52
N ASP A 8 17.46 -18.84 -0.28
CA ASP A 8 18.53 -19.00 0.70
C ASP A 8 19.63 -17.94 0.59
N GLU A 9 20.04 -17.59 -0.63
CA GLU A 9 21.05 -16.56 -0.88
C GLU A 9 20.60 -15.18 -0.36
N ARG A 10 19.34 -14.79 -0.61
CA ARG A 10 18.78 -13.52 -0.12
C ARG A 10 18.69 -13.48 1.41
N ALA A 11 18.24 -14.57 2.02
CA ALA A 11 18.20 -14.69 3.48
C ALA A 11 19.60 -14.52 4.09
N LYS A 12 20.61 -15.18 3.54
CA LYS A 12 22.00 -15.11 4.00
C LYS A 12 22.63 -13.73 3.79
N ASP A 13 22.39 -13.09 2.65
CA ASP A 13 22.92 -11.76 2.36
C ASP A 13 22.35 -10.72 3.33
N ALA A 14 21.02 -10.72 3.54
CA ALA A 14 20.37 -9.85 4.51
C ALA A 14 20.84 -10.13 5.95
N ALA A 15 20.95 -11.40 6.32
CA ALA A 15 21.45 -11.78 7.65
C ALA A 15 22.89 -11.30 7.90
N LYS A 16 23.74 -11.38 6.89
CA LYS A 16 25.12 -10.88 6.96
C LYS A 16 25.17 -9.35 7.08
N GLU A 17 24.33 -8.64 6.30
CA GLU A 17 24.26 -7.18 6.32
C GLU A 17 23.83 -6.65 7.69
N PHE A 18 22.80 -7.27 8.29
CA PHE A 18 22.21 -6.80 9.55
C PHE A 18 22.76 -7.51 10.80
N GLY A 19 23.60 -8.52 10.66
CA GLY A 19 24.17 -9.28 11.77
C GLY A 19 23.11 -10.10 12.55
N VAL A 20 22.16 -10.73 11.83
CA VAL A 20 21.02 -11.46 12.39
C VAL A 20 20.97 -12.90 11.88
N GLU A 21 20.02 -13.73 12.39
CA GLU A 21 19.83 -15.10 11.93
C GLU A 21 19.09 -15.17 10.59
N ALA A 22 19.47 -16.15 9.75
CA ALA A 22 18.84 -16.40 8.46
C ALA A 22 17.94 -17.65 8.52
N TYR A 23 16.73 -17.55 7.96
CA TYR A 23 15.79 -18.65 7.80
C TYR A 23 15.29 -18.71 6.36
N THR A 24 14.95 -19.91 5.88
CA THR A 24 14.25 -20.11 4.60
C THR A 24 12.80 -20.56 4.76
N ASP A 25 12.40 -20.88 6.00
CA ASP A 25 11.04 -21.21 6.40
C ASP A 25 10.62 -20.28 7.54
N TYR A 26 9.60 -19.46 7.29
CA TYR A 26 9.08 -18.52 8.29
C TYR A 26 8.44 -19.24 9.49
N THR A 27 7.96 -20.48 9.33
CA THR A 27 7.40 -21.25 10.46
C THR A 27 8.50 -21.70 11.41
N GLU A 28 9.67 -22.02 10.88
CA GLU A 28 10.86 -22.31 11.67
C GLU A 28 11.35 -21.05 12.38
N MET A 29 11.41 -19.92 11.68
CA MET A 29 11.75 -18.62 12.27
C MET A 29 10.83 -18.26 13.42
N ILE A 30 9.51 -18.36 13.25
CA ILE A 30 8.50 -18.07 14.29
C ILE A 30 8.71 -18.96 15.53
N GLY A 31 9.07 -20.24 15.34
CA GLY A 31 9.26 -21.19 16.41
C GLY A 31 10.59 -21.09 17.18
N LYS A 32 11.62 -20.48 16.56
CA LYS A 32 12.99 -20.47 17.11
C LYS A 32 13.51 -19.09 17.51
N ALA A 33 13.17 -18.05 16.74
CA ALA A 33 13.70 -16.72 16.98
C ALA A 33 12.96 -16.04 18.13
N ASP A 34 13.71 -15.38 19.03
CA ASP A 34 13.17 -14.58 20.13
C ASP A 34 12.81 -13.18 19.60
N MET A 35 11.53 -12.98 19.29
CA MET A 35 11.00 -11.77 18.70
C MET A 35 9.55 -11.51 19.10
N ASP A 36 9.19 -10.25 19.26
CA ASP A 36 7.83 -9.80 19.58
C ASP A 36 7.06 -9.35 18.33
N VAL A 37 7.78 -8.89 17.29
CA VAL A 37 7.21 -8.25 16.11
C VAL A 37 7.72 -8.92 14.85
N ILE A 38 6.83 -9.16 13.90
CA ILE A 38 7.16 -9.67 12.57
C ILE A 38 6.68 -8.67 11.52
N HIS A 39 7.58 -8.23 10.64
CA HIS A 39 7.23 -7.44 9.46
C HIS A 39 7.14 -8.37 8.25
N VAL A 40 5.92 -8.55 7.72
CA VAL A 40 5.66 -9.37 6.53
C VAL A 40 5.80 -8.49 5.29
N VAL A 41 6.81 -8.76 4.49
CA VAL A 41 7.20 -8.03 3.27
C VAL A 41 7.31 -8.96 2.05
N THR A 42 6.64 -10.09 2.08
CA THR A 42 6.54 -11.03 0.95
C THR A 42 5.83 -10.38 -0.24
N PRO A 43 5.83 -10.98 -1.45
CA PRO A 43 4.93 -10.55 -2.51
C PRO A 43 3.46 -10.49 -2.04
N ASP A 44 2.71 -9.53 -2.57
CA ASP A 44 1.35 -9.18 -2.12
C ASP A 44 0.36 -10.37 -2.06
N PHE A 45 0.45 -11.31 -3.00
CA PHE A 45 -0.36 -12.54 -3.02
C PHE A 45 0.07 -13.59 -1.98
N ALA A 46 1.15 -13.38 -1.25
CA ALA A 46 1.73 -14.33 -0.30
C ALA A 46 1.68 -13.82 1.16
N HIS A 47 0.89 -12.80 1.48
CA HIS A 47 0.82 -12.22 2.81
C HIS A 47 0.04 -13.09 3.81
N ARG A 48 -1.05 -13.75 3.37
CA ARG A 48 -1.99 -14.44 4.25
C ARG A 48 -1.33 -15.38 5.25
N ASP A 49 -0.63 -16.39 4.75
CA ASP A 49 -0.14 -17.48 5.60
C ASP A 49 0.90 -17.02 6.63
N PRO A 50 1.93 -16.21 6.27
CA PRO A 50 2.86 -15.70 7.27
C PRO A 50 2.20 -14.75 8.27
N VAL A 51 1.22 -13.92 7.86
CA VAL A 51 0.48 -13.03 8.78
C VAL A 51 -0.35 -13.85 9.77
N VAL A 52 -1.17 -14.77 9.28
CA VAL A 52 -2.05 -15.60 10.13
C VAL A 52 -1.23 -16.44 11.12
N LYS A 53 -0.15 -17.08 10.66
CA LYS A 53 0.74 -17.87 11.50
C LYS A 53 1.41 -17.02 12.59
N SER A 54 1.88 -15.83 12.24
CA SER A 54 2.51 -14.91 13.18
C SER A 54 1.54 -14.46 14.27
N LEU A 55 0.34 -14.06 13.90
CA LEU A 55 -0.73 -13.68 14.84
C LEU A 55 -1.11 -14.85 15.76
N GLN A 56 -1.30 -16.06 15.21
CA GLN A 56 -1.60 -17.26 15.98
C GLN A 56 -0.49 -17.65 16.98
N SER A 57 0.73 -17.20 16.74
CA SER A 57 1.85 -17.40 17.66
C SER A 57 1.96 -16.31 18.75
N GLY A 58 1.00 -15.38 18.81
CA GLY A 58 0.98 -14.26 19.75
C GLY A 58 1.92 -13.11 19.41
N ARG A 59 2.47 -13.06 18.17
CA ARG A 59 3.35 -11.99 17.74
C ARG A 59 2.55 -10.80 17.21
N HIS A 60 3.08 -9.58 17.40
CA HIS A 60 2.60 -8.39 16.69
C HIS A 60 3.03 -8.45 15.23
N VAL A 61 2.17 -8.01 14.31
CA VAL A 61 2.43 -8.11 12.87
C VAL A 61 2.26 -6.77 12.19
N LEU A 62 3.31 -6.33 11.49
CA LEU A 62 3.23 -5.31 10.47
C LEU A 62 3.19 -6.01 9.11
N VAL A 63 2.15 -5.78 8.32
CA VAL A 63 2.06 -6.36 6.97
C VAL A 63 2.13 -5.27 5.91
N GLU A 64 2.89 -5.50 4.84
CA GLU A 64 2.90 -4.61 3.69
C GLU A 64 1.55 -4.59 2.97
N LYS A 65 1.30 -3.48 2.30
CA LYS A 65 0.10 -3.29 1.46
C LYS A 65 0.26 -3.98 0.08
N PRO A 66 -0.85 -4.43 -0.50
CA PRO A 66 -2.18 -4.62 0.09
C PRO A 66 -2.13 -5.67 1.21
N MET A 67 -3.06 -5.64 2.14
CA MET A 67 -3.12 -6.68 3.16
C MET A 67 -3.27 -8.08 2.54
N ALA A 68 -4.05 -8.17 1.47
CA ALA A 68 -4.21 -9.36 0.63
C ALA A 68 -4.63 -8.97 -0.80
N THR A 69 -4.56 -9.92 -1.73
CA THR A 69 -5.00 -9.73 -3.13
C THR A 69 -6.36 -10.37 -3.44
N THR A 70 -6.94 -11.09 -2.47
CA THR A 70 -8.29 -11.67 -2.55
C THR A 70 -9.09 -11.30 -1.30
N LEU A 71 -10.42 -11.21 -1.44
CA LEU A 71 -11.31 -10.93 -0.32
C LEU A 71 -11.30 -12.07 0.71
N GLU A 72 -11.15 -13.32 0.26
CA GLU A 72 -11.05 -14.50 1.12
C GLU A 72 -9.83 -14.40 2.05
N ASP A 73 -8.66 -14.09 1.49
CA ASP A 73 -7.43 -13.96 2.27
C ASP A 73 -7.49 -12.76 3.22
N ALA A 74 -8.08 -11.64 2.79
CA ALA A 74 -8.27 -10.47 3.64
C ALA A 74 -9.18 -10.78 4.84
N LYS A 75 -10.27 -11.52 4.63
CA LYS A 75 -11.14 -12.01 5.71
C LYS A 75 -10.39 -12.92 6.68
N ALA A 76 -9.62 -13.87 6.16
CA ALA A 76 -8.84 -14.79 6.99
C ALA A 76 -7.81 -14.06 7.87
N ILE A 77 -7.16 -13.03 7.33
CA ILE A 77 -6.23 -12.18 8.09
C ILE A 77 -6.99 -11.38 9.16
N ALA A 78 -8.11 -10.75 8.79
CA ALA A 78 -8.91 -9.95 9.72
C ALA A 78 -9.47 -10.80 10.89
N GLU A 79 -9.94 -12.01 10.60
CA GLU A 79 -10.39 -12.95 11.62
C GLU A 79 -9.24 -13.37 12.55
N ALA A 80 -8.06 -13.68 11.98
CA ALA A 80 -6.90 -14.02 12.79
C ALA A 80 -6.46 -12.86 13.69
N ALA A 81 -6.46 -11.64 13.19
CA ALA A 81 -6.11 -10.44 13.95
C ALA A 81 -7.09 -10.20 15.11
N LYS A 82 -8.40 -10.35 14.85
CA LYS A 82 -9.44 -10.20 15.89
C LYS A 82 -9.32 -11.22 17.03
N MET A 83 -8.76 -12.39 16.76
CA MET A 83 -8.59 -13.48 17.76
C MET A 83 -7.21 -13.48 18.41
N ALA A 84 -6.28 -12.68 17.94
CA ALA A 84 -4.91 -12.64 18.44
C ALA A 84 -4.75 -11.70 19.64
N ASP A 85 -3.82 -12.01 20.52
CA ASP A 85 -3.34 -11.08 21.55
C ASP A 85 -2.38 -10.04 20.95
N GLY A 86 -1.75 -10.36 19.83
CA GLY A 86 -0.85 -9.48 19.11
C GLY A 86 -1.60 -8.46 18.23
N LYS A 87 -1.04 -7.26 18.09
CA LYS A 87 -1.58 -6.20 17.24
C LYS A 87 -1.22 -6.44 15.77
N LEU A 88 -2.14 -6.10 14.86
CA LEU A 88 -1.89 -6.05 13.42
C LEU A 88 -1.95 -4.60 12.92
N MET A 89 -0.97 -4.21 12.13
CA MET A 89 -1.01 -2.97 11.35
C MET A 89 -0.75 -3.27 9.87
N VAL A 90 -1.57 -2.68 8.99
CA VAL A 90 -1.31 -2.67 7.55
C VAL A 90 -0.49 -1.43 7.20
N ASN A 91 0.63 -1.59 6.48
CA ASN A 91 1.58 -0.50 6.24
C ASN A 91 1.09 0.48 5.14
N PHE A 92 -0.02 1.19 5.41
CA PHE A 92 -0.47 2.31 4.57
C PHE A 92 0.36 3.57 4.89
N SER A 93 1.66 3.49 4.66
CA SER A 93 2.65 4.50 5.06
C SER A 93 2.37 5.92 4.54
N ASN A 94 1.61 6.07 3.46
CA ASN A 94 1.27 7.39 2.90
C ASN A 94 0.48 8.30 3.87
N ARG A 95 -0.16 7.77 4.93
CA ARG A 95 -0.78 8.60 5.99
C ARG A 95 0.26 9.44 6.75
N TRP A 96 1.53 9.02 6.80
CA TRP A 96 2.66 9.77 7.41
C TRP A 96 3.34 10.73 6.42
N ASN A 97 2.95 10.72 5.15
CA ASN A 97 3.49 11.68 4.18
C ASN A 97 2.95 13.09 4.48
N VAL A 98 3.83 14.03 4.75
CA VAL A 98 3.50 15.38 5.23
C VAL A 98 2.40 16.09 4.41
N PRO A 99 2.40 16.11 3.06
CA PRO A 99 1.29 16.68 2.29
C PRO A 99 -0.06 16.02 2.56
N HIS A 100 -0.10 14.69 2.71
CA HIS A 100 -1.35 13.97 3.00
C HIS A 100 -1.82 14.21 4.44
N HIS A 101 -0.90 14.19 5.40
CA HIS A 101 -1.21 14.53 6.78
C HIS A 101 -1.76 15.96 6.90
N ASN A 102 -1.16 16.94 6.22
CA ASN A 102 -1.66 18.31 6.18
C ASN A 102 -3.03 18.42 5.49
N THR A 103 -3.29 17.63 4.44
CA THR A 103 -4.63 17.56 3.83
C THR A 103 -5.66 17.05 4.85
N LYS A 104 -5.35 15.97 5.59
CA LYS A 104 -6.24 15.44 6.64
C LYS A 104 -6.48 16.48 7.73
N LYS A 105 -5.45 17.16 8.18
CA LYS A 105 -5.56 18.24 9.19
C LYS A 105 -6.47 19.37 8.71
N ALA A 106 -6.37 19.82 7.45
CA ALA A 106 -7.25 20.82 6.87
C ALA A 106 -8.72 20.33 6.79
N ILE A 107 -8.92 19.05 6.49
CA ILE A 107 -10.27 18.43 6.51
C ILE A 107 -10.84 18.44 7.93
N ASP A 108 -10.07 17.96 8.91
CA ASP A 108 -10.49 17.87 10.32
C ASP A 108 -10.77 19.23 10.95
N ASN A 109 -10.06 20.28 10.51
CA ASN A 109 -10.32 21.67 10.89
C ASN A 109 -11.58 22.25 10.21
N GLY A 110 -12.18 21.56 9.22
CA GLY A 110 -13.34 22.04 8.47
C GLY A 110 -13.02 23.06 7.37
N ASP A 111 -11.74 23.24 7.01
CA ASP A 111 -11.27 24.21 6.01
C ASP A 111 -11.85 23.90 4.61
N LEU A 112 -12.07 22.61 4.29
CA LEU A 112 -12.64 22.17 3.03
C LEU A 112 -14.19 22.11 3.05
N GLY A 113 -14.80 22.16 4.23
CA GLY A 113 -16.24 21.96 4.39
C GLY A 113 -16.68 20.53 4.08
N GLN A 114 -17.88 20.32 3.50
CA GLN A 114 -18.34 19.00 3.11
C GLN A 114 -17.54 18.49 1.90
N LEU A 115 -16.89 17.36 2.04
CA LEU A 115 -16.13 16.74 0.95
C LEU A 115 -17.08 16.23 -0.13
N LYS A 116 -16.73 16.43 -1.40
CA LYS A 116 -17.54 16.10 -2.57
C LYS A 116 -16.83 15.19 -3.55
N HIS A 117 -15.54 15.43 -3.79
CA HIS A 117 -14.82 14.72 -4.84
C HIS A 117 -13.34 14.52 -4.48
N ALA A 118 -12.83 13.34 -4.82
CA ALA A 118 -11.41 13.04 -4.83
C ALA A 118 -10.97 12.61 -6.25
N TYR A 119 -9.76 13.01 -6.64
CA TYR A 119 -9.02 12.39 -7.72
C TYR A 119 -7.68 11.93 -7.17
N ALA A 120 -7.38 10.65 -7.32
CA ALA A 120 -6.17 10.04 -6.80
C ALA A 120 -5.50 9.18 -7.87
N ARG A 121 -4.25 9.52 -8.20
CA ARG A 121 -3.43 8.83 -9.19
C ARG A 121 -2.13 8.35 -8.57
N LEU A 122 -1.79 7.10 -8.84
CA LEU A 122 -0.49 6.54 -8.54
C LEU A 122 -0.09 5.60 -9.67
N SER A 123 0.99 5.94 -10.38
CA SER A 123 1.46 5.19 -11.55
C SER A 123 2.97 5.01 -11.50
N ASN A 124 3.46 3.95 -12.15
CA ASN A 124 4.89 3.68 -12.27
C ASN A 124 5.33 3.63 -13.75
N THR A 125 6.63 3.83 -13.93
CA THR A 125 7.28 3.53 -15.21
C THR A 125 7.36 2.02 -15.43
N THR A 126 7.57 1.61 -16.69
CA THR A 126 7.76 0.21 -17.09
C THR A 126 8.89 -0.49 -16.32
N TYR A 127 9.83 0.25 -15.73
CA TYR A 127 10.89 -0.30 -14.88
C TYR A 127 10.36 -1.19 -13.75
N VAL A 128 9.25 -0.77 -13.10
CA VAL A 128 8.72 -1.52 -11.95
C VAL A 128 8.24 -2.93 -12.34
N PRO A 129 7.32 -3.12 -13.30
CA PRO A 129 6.84 -4.45 -13.66
C PRO A 129 7.84 -5.28 -14.46
N THR A 130 8.84 -4.67 -15.14
CA THR A 130 9.74 -5.42 -16.02
C THR A 130 11.10 -5.73 -15.43
N GLN A 131 11.57 -4.92 -14.45
CA GLN A 131 12.93 -5.05 -13.89
C GLN A 131 12.93 -5.19 -12.37
N MET A 132 12.03 -4.50 -11.65
CA MET A 132 12.03 -4.51 -10.18
C MET A 132 11.27 -5.71 -9.60
N LEU A 133 10.08 -6.03 -10.15
CA LEU A 133 9.17 -7.06 -9.62
C LEU A 133 9.24 -8.33 -10.47
N SER A 134 10.04 -9.30 -10.06
CA SER A 134 10.12 -10.61 -10.72
C SER A 134 8.78 -11.39 -10.72
N TRP A 135 7.82 -10.96 -9.92
CA TRP A 135 6.51 -11.56 -9.74
C TRP A 135 5.36 -10.67 -10.29
N ALA A 136 5.68 -9.64 -11.10
CA ALA A 136 4.69 -8.69 -11.63
C ALA A 136 3.49 -9.34 -12.33
N SER A 137 3.70 -10.47 -13.05
CA SER A 137 2.62 -11.25 -13.69
C SER A 137 1.66 -11.94 -12.70
N LYS A 138 1.96 -11.96 -11.40
CA LYS A 138 1.09 -12.49 -10.34
C LYS A 138 0.36 -11.40 -9.57
N SER A 139 0.58 -10.14 -9.95
CA SER A 139 -0.06 -8.96 -9.39
C SER A 139 -0.53 -8.02 -10.51
N SER A 140 -0.81 -6.78 -10.17
CA SER A 140 -1.27 -5.77 -11.13
C SER A 140 -1.00 -4.35 -10.64
N PRO A 141 -1.03 -3.32 -11.52
CA PRO A 141 -0.99 -1.93 -11.06
C PRO A 141 -2.12 -1.61 -10.09
N THR A 142 -3.29 -2.25 -10.24
CA THR A 142 -4.42 -2.09 -9.31
C THR A 142 -4.07 -2.58 -7.91
N MET A 143 -3.58 -3.82 -7.77
CA MET A 143 -3.24 -4.40 -6.45
C MET A 143 -1.96 -3.81 -5.85
N PHE A 144 -0.99 -3.42 -6.68
CA PHE A 144 0.28 -2.89 -6.19
C PHE A 144 0.25 -1.40 -5.82
N LEU A 145 -0.50 -0.57 -6.57
CA LEU A 145 -0.46 0.89 -6.42
C LEU A 145 -1.71 1.47 -5.78
N LEU A 146 -2.90 1.05 -6.22
CA LEU A 146 -4.14 1.64 -5.72
C LEU A 146 -4.45 1.38 -4.23
N PRO A 147 -3.87 0.38 -3.54
CA PRO A 147 -4.03 0.29 -2.08
C PRO A 147 -3.69 1.58 -1.35
N HIS A 148 -2.63 2.26 -1.78
CA HIS A 148 -2.24 3.56 -1.21
C HIS A 148 -3.28 4.65 -1.43
N MET A 149 -3.88 4.69 -2.63
CA MET A 149 -4.82 5.74 -3.00
C MET A 149 -6.20 5.51 -2.39
N VAL A 150 -6.65 4.26 -2.39
CA VAL A 150 -7.91 3.85 -1.76
C VAL A 150 -7.87 4.12 -0.26
N ASP A 151 -6.78 3.77 0.41
CA ASP A 151 -6.59 4.05 1.83
C ASP A 151 -6.66 5.55 2.14
N LEU A 152 -5.91 6.38 1.40
CA LEU A 152 -5.92 7.83 1.59
C LEU A 152 -7.32 8.43 1.41
N VAL A 153 -8.05 8.04 0.37
CA VAL A 153 -9.38 8.61 0.10
C VAL A 153 -10.39 8.17 1.16
N ARG A 154 -10.39 6.89 1.59
CA ARG A 154 -11.21 6.42 2.71
C ARG A 154 -10.91 7.21 3.99
N TRP A 155 -9.63 7.39 4.31
CA TRP A 155 -9.17 8.16 5.48
C TRP A 155 -9.59 9.64 5.41
N PHE A 156 -9.50 10.29 4.24
CA PHE A 156 -9.93 11.66 4.05
C PHE A 156 -11.44 11.81 4.14
N PHE A 157 -12.19 10.92 3.50
CA PHE A 157 -13.65 11.00 3.48
C PHE A 157 -14.30 10.53 4.79
N SER A 158 -13.57 9.74 5.60
CA SER A 158 -14.13 9.05 6.77
C SER A 158 -15.45 8.36 6.42
N ALA A 159 -15.46 7.62 5.31
CA ALA A 159 -16.62 7.02 4.67
C ALA A 159 -16.26 5.72 3.97
N GLU A 160 -17.24 4.85 3.76
CA GLU A 160 -17.05 3.58 3.09
C GLU A 160 -17.53 3.63 1.64
N ALA A 161 -16.83 2.88 0.77
CA ALA A 161 -17.20 2.77 -0.63
C ALA A 161 -18.47 1.93 -0.79
N ASP A 162 -19.38 2.41 -1.64
CA ASP A 162 -20.65 1.73 -1.93
C ASP A 162 -20.61 0.99 -3.28
N THR A 163 -20.27 1.69 -4.35
CA THR A 163 -20.32 1.15 -5.72
C THR A 163 -19.09 1.59 -6.50
N VAL A 164 -18.56 0.68 -7.31
CA VAL A 164 -17.39 0.88 -8.18
C VAL A 164 -17.79 0.64 -9.63
N TYR A 165 -17.40 1.54 -10.55
CA TYR A 165 -17.33 1.29 -11.98
C TYR A 165 -15.90 1.49 -12.45
N ALA A 166 -15.30 0.46 -13.07
CA ALA A 166 -13.90 0.47 -13.48
C ALA A 166 -13.71 -0.01 -14.92
N VAL A 167 -12.67 0.49 -15.56
CA VAL A 167 -12.20 0.07 -16.88
C VAL A 167 -10.69 -0.12 -16.85
N LYS A 168 -10.19 -1.12 -17.59
CA LYS A 168 -8.77 -1.42 -17.72
C LYS A 168 -8.35 -1.47 -19.18
N THR A 169 -7.08 -1.25 -19.46
CA THR A 169 -6.46 -1.50 -20.76
C THR A 169 -5.36 -2.54 -20.64
N GLU A 170 -5.12 -3.29 -21.69
CA GLU A 170 -4.13 -4.36 -21.74
C GLU A 170 -3.38 -4.35 -23.08
N GLY A 171 -2.19 -4.95 -23.12
CA GLY A 171 -1.46 -5.24 -24.34
C GLY A 171 0.00 -4.80 -24.33
N VAL A 172 0.33 -3.64 -23.75
CA VAL A 172 1.71 -3.15 -23.70
C VAL A 172 2.56 -4.06 -22.81
N LEU A 173 2.16 -4.29 -21.57
CA LEU A 173 2.88 -5.16 -20.63
C LEU A 173 2.93 -6.61 -21.12
N LYS A 174 1.84 -7.12 -21.69
CA LYS A 174 1.83 -8.46 -22.30
C LYS A 174 2.85 -8.58 -23.44
N SER A 175 3.01 -7.55 -24.26
CA SER A 175 4.05 -7.53 -25.30
C SER A 175 5.48 -7.50 -24.74
N MET A 176 5.64 -7.06 -23.50
CA MET A 176 6.92 -7.05 -22.76
C MET A 176 7.13 -8.32 -21.89
N GLY A 177 6.21 -9.31 -21.97
CA GLY A 177 6.31 -10.56 -21.22
C GLY A 177 5.74 -10.53 -19.81
N VAL A 178 5.01 -9.46 -19.44
CA VAL A 178 4.35 -9.33 -18.13
C VAL A 178 2.83 -9.51 -18.31
N ASP A 179 2.29 -10.63 -17.83
CA ASP A 179 0.87 -11.00 -18.00
C ASP A 179 -0.02 -10.29 -16.96
N THR A 180 -0.29 -9.01 -17.20
CA THR A 180 -1.22 -8.20 -16.39
C THR A 180 -1.75 -7.03 -17.24
N HIS A 181 -2.73 -6.28 -16.70
CA HIS A 181 -3.25 -5.10 -17.36
C HIS A 181 -2.29 -3.89 -17.26
N ASP A 182 -2.38 -2.99 -18.24
CA ASP A 182 -1.51 -1.82 -18.36
C ASP A 182 -1.94 -0.67 -17.46
N THR A 183 -3.27 -0.43 -17.42
CA THR A 183 -3.89 0.69 -16.69
C THR A 183 -5.21 0.27 -16.05
N MET A 184 -5.61 1.02 -15.01
CA MET A 184 -6.95 0.96 -14.43
C MET A 184 -7.44 2.37 -14.16
N THR A 185 -8.70 2.66 -14.53
CA THR A 185 -9.43 3.86 -14.10
C THR A 185 -10.72 3.42 -13.44
N ALA A 186 -11.01 3.93 -12.24
CA ALA A 186 -12.21 3.59 -11.49
C ALA A 186 -12.92 4.80 -10.92
N LEU A 187 -14.25 4.80 -10.99
CA LEU A 187 -15.14 5.72 -10.28
C LEU A 187 -15.76 4.97 -9.09
N VAL A 188 -15.68 5.56 -7.91
CA VAL A 188 -16.17 4.99 -6.66
C VAL A 188 -17.11 5.97 -5.99
N THR A 189 -18.33 5.53 -5.65
CA THR A 189 -19.27 6.29 -4.82
C THR A 189 -19.11 5.86 -3.36
N PHE A 190 -19.30 6.81 -2.45
CA PHE A 190 -19.19 6.58 -1.01
C PHE A 190 -20.54 6.80 -0.33
N ASP A 191 -20.77 6.16 0.82
CA ASP A 191 -22.00 6.21 1.59
C ASP A 191 -22.38 7.63 2.09
N ASN A 192 -21.40 8.52 2.21
CA ASN A 192 -21.60 9.94 2.53
C ASN A 192 -21.95 10.82 1.30
N GLY A 193 -22.14 10.22 0.13
CA GLY A 193 -22.45 10.88 -1.14
C GLY A 193 -21.27 11.55 -1.86
N ALA A 194 -20.05 11.38 -1.37
CA ALA A 194 -18.85 11.78 -2.08
C ALA A 194 -18.49 10.79 -3.20
N VAL A 195 -17.70 11.24 -4.19
CA VAL A 195 -17.26 10.42 -5.32
C VAL A 195 -15.75 10.52 -5.46
N ALA A 196 -15.07 9.41 -5.75
CA ALA A 196 -13.65 9.41 -6.08
C ALA A 196 -13.40 8.83 -7.48
N CYS A 197 -12.40 9.41 -8.17
CA CYS A 197 -11.81 8.85 -9.37
C CYS A 197 -10.40 8.38 -9.04
N PHE A 198 -10.10 7.10 -9.32
CA PHE A 198 -8.79 6.49 -9.17
C PHE A 198 -8.20 6.18 -10.53
N GLU A 199 -6.90 6.41 -10.66
CA GLU A 199 -6.13 6.09 -11.86
C GLU A 199 -4.81 5.42 -11.49
N THR A 200 -4.43 4.37 -12.23
CA THR A 200 -3.12 3.74 -12.09
C THR A 200 -2.62 3.20 -13.43
N SER A 201 -1.29 3.15 -13.55
CA SER A 201 -0.60 2.65 -14.74
C SER A 201 0.76 2.06 -14.38
N TRP A 202 1.17 1.03 -15.15
CA TRP A 202 2.53 0.49 -15.11
C TRP A 202 3.29 0.69 -16.43
N ILE A 203 2.77 1.53 -17.32
CA ILE A 203 3.34 1.75 -18.66
C ILE A 203 3.85 3.18 -18.88
N LEU A 204 4.14 3.93 -17.81
CA LEU A 204 4.79 5.23 -18.00
C LEU A 204 6.21 5.02 -18.54
N PRO A 205 6.69 5.90 -19.43
CA PRO A 205 8.01 5.76 -20.05
C PRO A 205 9.15 5.97 -19.04
N GLU A 206 10.22 5.18 -19.14
CA GLU A 206 11.41 5.30 -18.29
C GLU A 206 12.21 6.61 -18.55
N SER A 207 11.85 7.39 -19.56
CA SER A 207 12.40 8.72 -19.79
C SER A 207 11.91 9.78 -18.81
N LEU A 208 10.87 9.48 -17.99
CA LEU A 208 10.45 10.35 -16.91
C LEU A 208 11.56 10.48 -15.85
N PRO A 209 11.73 11.67 -15.25
CA PRO A 209 12.77 11.89 -14.22
C PRO A 209 12.44 11.24 -12.87
N TYR A 210 11.36 10.49 -12.78
CA TYR A 210 10.87 9.79 -11.59
C TYR A 210 10.22 8.46 -11.99
N VAL A 211 10.32 7.48 -11.11
CA VAL A 211 9.69 6.16 -11.30
C VAL A 211 8.21 6.16 -10.91
N VAL A 212 7.83 7.05 -10.00
CA VAL A 212 6.49 7.09 -9.38
C VAL A 212 5.83 8.44 -9.66
N ASP A 213 4.71 8.43 -10.37
CA ASP A 213 3.81 9.57 -10.56
C ASP A 213 2.69 9.49 -9.52
N HIS A 214 2.65 10.45 -8.60
CA HIS A 214 1.74 10.45 -7.45
C HIS A 214 1.04 11.80 -7.31
N TYR A 215 -0.28 11.80 -7.45
CA TYR A 215 -1.09 13.01 -7.36
C TYR A 215 -2.42 12.73 -6.66
N VAL A 216 -2.79 13.60 -5.71
CA VAL A 216 -4.09 13.55 -5.02
C VAL A 216 -4.70 14.94 -4.98
N LYS A 217 -5.98 15.04 -5.35
CA LYS A 217 -6.80 16.25 -5.28
C LYS A 217 -8.06 15.95 -4.48
N ILE A 218 -8.36 16.79 -3.48
CA ILE A 218 -9.59 16.70 -2.68
C ILE A 218 -10.37 18.00 -2.83
N ILE A 219 -11.66 17.91 -3.18
CA ILE A 219 -12.56 19.04 -3.35
C ILE A 219 -13.65 18.94 -2.29
N GLY A 220 -13.80 19.99 -1.51
CA GLY A 220 -14.92 20.20 -0.59
C GLY A 220 -15.74 21.42 -0.95
N SER A 221 -16.84 21.67 -0.23
CA SER A 221 -17.77 22.77 -0.48
C SER A 221 -17.17 24.15 -0.19
N LYS A 222 -16.05 24.22 0.54
CA LYS A 222 -15.40 25.48 0.93
C LYS A 222 -13.95 25.60 0.45
N GLY A 223 -13.32 24.51 0.02
CA GLY A 223 -11.91 24.52 -0.33
C GLY A 223 -11.46 23.30 -1.13
N ILE A 224 -10.18 23.32 -1.51
CA ILE A 224 -9.54 22.30 -2.32
C ILE A 224 -8.11 22.12 -1.87
N THR A 225 -7.60 20.89 -1.91
CA THR A 225 -6.17 20.59 -1.74
C THR A 225 -5.61 19.86 -2.95
N TYR A 226 -4.33 20.13 -3.22
CA TYR A 226 -3.52 19.42 -4.22
C TYR A 226 -2.27 18.89 -3.55
N ALA A 227 -2.00 17.59 -3.71
CA ALA A 227 -0.75 16.96 -3.33
C ALA A 227 -0.13 16.33 -4.58
N ASP A 228 0.77 17.06 -5.24
CA ASP A 228 1.60 16.57 -6.33
C ASP A 228 2.95 16.15 -5.75
N LEU A 229 3.21 14.84 -5.75
CA LEU A 229 4.42 14.26 -5.17
C LEU A 229 5.43 13.78 -6.23
N ALA A 230 5.19 14.02 -7.51
CA ALA A 230 6.17 13.78 -8.57
C ALA A 230 7.39 14.72 -8.38
N GLU A 231 7.16 15.97 -7.98
CA GLU A 231 8.21 16.91 -7.59
C GLU A 231 8.57 16.76 -6.10
N ARG A 232 9.65 16.04 -5.80
CA ARG A 232 10.00 15.60 -4.44
C ARG A 232 10.93 16.54 -3.66
N GLY A 233 11.00 17.82 -4.04
CA GLY A 233 11.78 18.85 -3.34
C GLY A 233 13.25 18.95 -3.74
N LEU A 234 13.89 17.89 -4.24
CA LEU A 234 15.22 17.89 -4.85
C LEU A 234 15.11 17.51 -6.33
N ARG A 235 15.65 18.35 -7.19
CA ARG A 235 15.82 18.09 -8.61
C ARG A 235 17.32 18.07 -8.91
N LYS A 236 17.81 16.96 -9.43
CA LYS A 236 19.22 16.80 -9.84
C LYS A 236 19.28 16.75 -11.35
N PHE A 237 20.07 17.61 -11.96
CA PHE A 237 20.30 17.67 -13.39
C PHE A 237 21.78 17.38 -13.66
N GLY A 238 22.08 16.27 -14.34
CA GLY A 238 23.40 15.83 -14.77
C GLY A 238 23.26 15.20 -16.14
N GLU A 239 23.83 14.03 -16.36
CA GLU A 239 23.62 13.24 -17.59
C GLU A 239 22.15 12.86 -17.77
N LYS A 240 21.43 12.68 -16.65
CA LYS A 240 19.97 12.48 -16.60
C LYS A 240 19.35 13.44 -15.61
N ALA A 241 18.06 13.75 -15.81
CA ALA A 241 17.24 14.43 -14.81
C ALA A 241 16.77 13.38 -13.79
N GLU A 242 16.96 13.67 -12.52
CA GLU A 242 16.55 12.79 -11.41
C GLU A 242 15.80 13.59 -10.35
N TYR A 243 14.70 13.03 -9.86
CA TYR A 243 13.92 13.55 -8.73
C TYR A 243 13.98 12.53 -7.60
N PRO A 244 15.04 12.59 -6.74
CA PRO A 244 15.27 11.59 -5.69
C PRO A 244 14.12 11.48 -4.70
N HIS A 245 13.97 10.32 -4.07
CA HIS A 245 12.98 10.08 -3.04
C HIS A 245 13.22 10.98 -1.80
N ARG A 246 12.13 11.30 -1.08
CA ARG A 246 12.20 12.05 0.20
C ARG A 246 12.52 11.15 1.41
N THR A 247 12.87 9.91 1.15
CA THR A 247 13.16 8.90 2.16
C THR A 247 14.60 8.48 2.03
N ASP A 248 15.35 8.49 3.12
CA ASP A 248 16.76 8.11 3.11
C ASP A 248 17.21 7.73 4.53
N THR A 249 18.42 7.19 4.63
CA THR A 249 19.11 7.02 5.90
C THR A 249 19.91 8.29 6.20
N ILE A 250 19.47 9.04 7.21
CA ILE A 250 20.12 10.28 7.64
C ILE A 250 20.81 10.03 8.98
N TYR A 251 22.13 10.14 9.01
CA TYR A 251 22.95 9.88 10.19
C TYR A 251 22.69 8.51 10.84
N GLY A 252 22.53 7.47 10.01
CA GLY A 252 22.30 6.10 10.47
C GLY A 252 20.83 5.76 10.83
N TYR A 253 19.91 6.70 10.68
CA TYR A 253 18.48 6.51 10.96
C TYR A 253 17.64 6.61 9.69
N GLY A 254 16.76 5.66 9.45
CA GLY A 254 15.75 5.75 8.41
C GLY A 254 14.81 6.92 8.67
N ARG A 255 14.54 7.74 7.65
CA ARG A 255 13.69 8.95 7.74
C ARG A 255 12.72 9.01 6.57
N GLY A 256 11.56 9.60 6.84
CA GLY A 256 10.49 9.76 5.88
C GLY A 256 9.35 8.79 6.10
N PHE A 257 8.25 9.02 5.43
CA PHE A 257 6.95 8.41 5.71
C PHE A 257 6.93 6.86 5.82
N PRO A 258 7.74 6.06 5.10
CA PRO A 258 7.75 4.61 5.30
C PRO A 258 8.39 4.18 6.62
N TYR A 259 9.40 4.92 7.10
CA TYR A 259 10.02 4.67 8.39
C TYR A 259 9.15 5.16 9.54
N ASP A 260 8.52 6.33 9.36
CA ASP A 260 7.66 6.94 10.38
C ASP A 260 6.45 6.04 10.69
N SER A 261 5.91 5.34 9.69
CA SER A 261 4.84 4.35 9.89
C SER A 261 5.30 3.12 10.71
N ILE A 262 6.52 2.64 10.46
CA ILE A 262 7.11 1.54 11.23
C ILE A 262 7.33 1.97 12.69
N TYR A 263 7.88 3.18 12.90
CA TYR A 263 8.08 3.72 14.26
C TYR A 263 6.75 3.86 15.00
N HIS A 264 5.70 4.36 14.33
CA HIS A 264 4.36 4.41 14.93
C HIS A 264 3.88 3.04 15.41
N PHE A 265 4.05 1.97 14.61
CA PHE A 265 3.65 0.63 15.02
C PHE A 265 4.41 0.15 16.26
N LEU A 266 5.72 0.37 16.30
CA LEU A 266 6.53 0.03 17.47
C LEU A 266 6.11 0.83 18.72
N GLU A 267 5.81 2.13 18.56
CA GLU A 267 5.26 2.96 19.63
C GLU A 267 3.91 2.44 20.13
N CYS A 268 3.01 2.03 19.22
CA CYS A 268 1.73 1.42 19.61
C CYS A 268 1.90 0.15 20.45
N ILE A 269 2.91 -0.67 20.13
CA ILE A 269 3.22 -1.87 20.92
C ILE A 269 3.75 -1.50 22.31
N ILE A 270 4.73 -0.58 22.37
CA ILE A 270 5.38 -0.17 23.62
C ILE A 270 4.38 0.51 24.57
N GLU A 271 3.48 1.33 24.02
CA GLU A 271 2.50 2.12 24.79
C GLU A 271 1.14 1.43 24.94
N ASP A 272 1.00 0.21 24.44
CA ASP A 272 -0.25 -0.58 24.37
C ASP A 272 -1.44 0.20 23.77
N LYS A 273 -1.20 0.87 22.65
CA LYS A 273 -2.20 1.61 21.86
C LYS A 273 -2.57 0.86 20.59
N GLU A 274 -3.78 1.10 20.09
CA GLU A 274 -4.19 0.55 18.79
C GLU A 274 -3.50 1.31 17.64
N PRO A 275 -3.02 0.57 16.60
CA PRO A 275 -2.50 1.18 15.39
C PRO A 275 -3.60 1.91 14.62
N ILE A 276 -3.23 3.01 13.93
CA ILE A 276 -4.20 3.80 13.15
C ILE A 276 -4.62 3.14 11.82
N ASN A 277 -3.95 2.08 11.41
CA ASN A 277 -4.23 1.29 10.20
C ASN A 277 -4.39 -0.17 10.61
N ASN A 278 -5.58 -0.58 10.95
CA ASN A 278 -5.84 -1.92 11.45
C ASN A 278 -6.30 -2.91 10.35
N GLU A 279 -6.68 -4.12 10.76
CA GLU A 279 -7.16 -5.19 9.88
C GLU A 279 -8.42 -4.79 9.10
N MET A 280 -9.29 -3.95 9.68
CA MET A 280 -10.51 -3.49 8.99
C MET A 280 -10.18 -2.51 7.88
N ASP A 281 -9.20 -1.62 8.06
CA ASP A 281 -8.70 -0.78 6.98
C ASP A 281 -8.16 -1.62 5.82
N GLY A 282 -7.42 -2.70 6.15
CA GLY A 282 -6.90 -3.64 5.15
C GLY A 282 -8.00 -4.41 4.42
N LEU A 283 -8.99 -4.90 5.16
CA LEU A 283 -10.13 -5.64 4.61
C LEU A 283 -10.96 -4.77 3.65
N MET A 284 -11.35 -3.58 4.08
CA MET A 284 -12.13 -2.63 3.26
C MET A 284 -11.34 -2.19 2.02
N ASN A 285 -10.04 -1.92 2.18
CA ASN A 285 -9.16 -1.60 1.06
C ASN A 285 -9.15 -2.72 0.02
N THR A 286 -8.93 -3.96 0.45
CA THR A 286 -8.92 -5.14 -0.42
C THR A 286 -10.28 -5.35 -1.09
N ALA A 287 -11.40 -5.17 -0.37
CA ALA A 287 -12.75 -5.30 -0.95
C ALA A 287 -12.98 -4.31 -2.10
N ILE A 288 -12.56 -3.06 -1.95
CA ILE A 288 -12.69 -2.03 -2.99
C ILE A 288 -11.83 -2.40 -4.22
N LEU A 289 -10.60 -2.86 -4.02
CA LEU A 289 -9.72 -3.27 -5.11
C LEU A 289 -10.26 -4.49 -5.88
N CYS A 290 -10.81 -5.47 -5.16
CA CYS A 290 -11.48 -6.62 -5.76
C CYS A 290 -12.71 -6.18 -6.57
N ALA A 291 -13.53 -5.25 -6.06
CA ALA A 291 -14.66 -4.69 -6.77
C ALA A 291 -14.24 -3.90 -8.04
N MET A 292 -13.08 -3.20 -8.02
CA MET A 292 -12.52 -2.57 -9.22
C MET A 292 -12.17 -3.60 -10.31
N LEU A 293 -11.50 -4.69 -9.93
CA LEU A 293 -11.15 -5.75 -10.87
C LEU A 293 -12.42 -6.44 -11.42
N ASP A 294 -13.37 -6.76 -10.57
CA ASP A 294 -14.63 -7.40 -10.94
C ASP A 294 -15.48 -6.51 -11.88
N SER A 295 -15.58 -5.21 -11.57
CA SER A 295 -16.24 -4.24 -12.44
C SER A 295 -15.59 -4.13 -13.81
N ALA A 296 -14.26 -4.09 -13.86
CA ALA A 296 -13.52 -4.02 -15.12
C ALA A 296 -13.66 -5.29 -15.96
N GLU A 297 -13.82 -6.47 -15.34
CA GLU A 297 -14.09 -7.71 -16.05
C GLU A 297 -15.53 -7.79 -16.58
N LYS A 298 -16.51 -7.37 -15.77
CA LYS A 298 -17.94 -7.42 -16.11
C LYS A 298 -18.37 -6.28 -17.04
N GLY A 299 -17.66 -5.15 -17.04
CA GLY A 299 -18.03 -3.94 -17.79
C GLY A 299 -19.24 -3.21 -17.21
N GLU A 300 -19.57 -3.43 -15.93
CA GLU A 300 -20.71 -2.85 -15.23
C GLU A 300 -20.36 -2.39 -13.80
N PRO A 301 -21.16 -1.50 -13.18
CA PRO A 301 -20.99 -1.14 -11.79
C PRO A 301 -21.17 -2.34 -10.85
N VAL A 302 -20.30 -2.44 -9.83
CA VAL A 302 -20.30 -3.50 -8.82
C VAL A 302 -20.41 -2.88 -7.44
N LYS A 303 -21.25 -3.46 -6.57
CA LYS A 303 -21.31 -3.13 -5.15
C LYS A 303 -20.05 -3.61 -4.43
N VAL A 304 -19.57 -2.81 -3.48
CA VAL A 304 -18.50 -3.24 -2.57
C VAL A 304 -19.12 -4.09 -1.47
N GLU A 305 -18.77 -5.37 -1.44
CA GLU A 305 -19.27 -6.35 -0.46
C GLU A 305 -18.09 -6.91 0.34
N ILE A 306 -18.34 -7.21 1.63
CA ILE A 306 -17.37 -7.84 2.54
C ILE A 306 -17.83 -9.25 2.87
#